data_2a99bdce53bfa927dceddc29e3f3876f
#
_entry.id   2a99bdce53bfa927dceddc29e3f3876f
#
_cell.length_a   1.000
_cell.length_b   1.000
_cell.length_c   1.000
_cell.angle_alpha   90.00
_cell.angle_beta   90.00
_cell.angle_gamma   90.00
#
_symmetry.space_group_name_H-M   'P 1'
#
loop_
_entity.id
_entity.type
_entity.pdbx_description
1 polymer ?
#
loop_
_entity_poly.entity_id
_entity_poly.type
_entity_poly.pdbx_seq_one_letter_code
_entity_poly.pdbx_strand_id
1 'polypeptide(L)'
;MVSWAHEAPTPGSRGAGRTKDMAIIGIVAVDRNGAIGKRGQLPWHYSADLKFFKGQTTGNACVMGYKTWLTLKRPLPNRLNVVLTRREGVEARESVVWLRDRESVLSLKDYLKCDLYVIGGAQVFRVFLGEIERWVVTEVPLAVEGADTFMPAGFLEGFRAEDTRRLEDDLKVTFYARAV
;
A
#
# COMPACT_ATOMS: atom_id res chain seq x y z
N MET A 1 -40.70 -36.13 -30.72
CA MET A 1 -39.95 -35.02 -31.31
C MET A 1 -40.19 -33.81 -30.44
N VAL A 2 -39.28 -33.44 -29.55
CA VAL A 2 -39.45 -32.33 -28.63
C VAL A 2 -38.46 -31.25 -29.10
N SER A 3 -39.02 -30.11 -29.58
CA SER A 3 -38.25 -28.98 -30.07
C SER A 3 -37.71 -28.15 -28.92
N TRP A 4 -36.41 -28.01 -28.80
CA TRP A 4 -35.73 -27.09 -27.89
C TRP A 4 -35.48 -25.75 -28.59
N ALA A 5 -36.43 -24.83 -28.46
CA ALA A 5 -36.19 -23.44 -28.80
C ALA A 5 -35.47 -22.76 -27.64
N HIS A 6 -34.18 -22.55 -27.75
CA HIS A 6 -33.42 -21.68 -26.84
C HIS A 6 -33.68 -20.23 -27.26
N GLU A 7 -34.50 -19.54 -26.48
CA GLU A 7 -34.56 -18.08 -26.50
C GLU A 7 -33.28 -17.51 -25.94
N ALA A 8 -32.55 -16.78 -26.75
CA ALA A 8 -31.40 -16.01 -26.32
C ALA A 8 -31.86 -14.86 -25.41
N PRO A 9 -31.20 -14.64 -24.27
CA PRO A 9 -31.53 -13.49 -23.42
C PRO A 9 -31.17 -12.19 -24.14
N THR A 10 -32.14 -11.28 -24.26
CA THR A 10 -31.99 -9.89 -24.65
C THR A 10 -30.88 -9.19 -23.86
N PRO A 11 -30.00 -8.39 -24.45
CA PRO A 11 -29.00 -7.62 -23.73
C PRO A 11 -29.69 -6.51 -22.95
N GLY A 12 -30.03 -6.81 -21.70
CA GLY A 12 -30.43 -5.81 -20.73
C GLY A 12 -29.27 -4.84 -20.50
N SER A 13 -29.58 -3.54 -20.55
CA SER A 13 -28.74 -2.41 -20.26
C SER A 13 -27.87 -2.66 -19.03
N ARG A 14 -26.60 -3.00 -19.26
CA ARG A 14 -25.59 -2.93 -18.23
C ARG A 14 -25.39 -1.45 -17.94
N GLY A 15 -25.93 -1.00 -16.81
CA GLY A 15 -25.56 0.26 -16.21
C GLY A 15 -24.03 0.31 -16.18
N ALA A 16 -23.47 1.42 -16.66
CA ALA A 16 -22.05 1.71 -16.62
C ALA A 16 -21.59 1.66 -15.15
N GLY A 17 -21.17 0.48 -14.69
CA GLY A 17 -20.41 0.34 -13.46
C GLY A 17 -19.16 1.17 -13.65
N ARG A 18 -19.00 2.26 -12.89
CA ARG A 18 -17.73 2.93 -12.72
C ARG A 18 -16.69 1.85 -12.45
N THR A 19 -15.79 1.63 -13.39
CA THR A 19 -14.56 0.91 -13.12
C THR A 19 -13.91 1.68 -11.99
N LYS A 20 -13.77 1.03 -10.81
CA LYS A 20 -13.09 1.65 -9.67
C LYS A 20 -11.68 1.94 -10.15
N ASP A 21 -11.37 3.21 -10.37
CA ASP A 21 -10.02 3.61 -10.72
C ASP A 21 -9.09 3.18 -9.59
N MET A 22 -7.92 2.66 -9.95
CA MET A 22 -6.89 2.24 -9.00
C MET A 22 -6.49 3.45 -8.13
N ALA A 23 -6.69 3.36 -6.83
CA ALA A 23 -6.22 4.37 -5.90
C ALA A 23 -4.77 4.09 -5.47
N ILE A 24 -3.97 5.14 -5.28
CA ILE A 24 -2.64 5.07 -4.68
C ILE A 24 -2.78 5.42 -3.21
N ILE A 25 -2.45 4.47 -2.34
CA ILE A 25 -2.66 4.56 -0.90
C ILE A 25 -1.34 4.41 -0.17
N GLY A 26 -0.95 5.40 0.63
CA GLY A 26 0.16 5.25 1.57
C GLY A 26 -0.31 4.49 2.82
N ILE A 27 0.44 3.48 3.25
CA ILE A 27 0.18 2.77 4.51
C ILE A 27 1.46 2.70 5.33
N VAL A 28 1.39 3.15 6.58
CA VAL A 28 2.56 3.28 7.44
C VAL A 28 2.20 3.20 8.91
N ALA A 29 3.08 2.58 9.71
CA ALA A 29 3.06 2.71 11.16
C ALA A 29 4.16 3.70 11.59
N VAL A 30 3.82 4.62 12.49
CA VAL A 30 4.72 5.67 12.98
C VAL A 30 4.71 5.72 14.51
N ASP A 31 5.85 6.01 15.09
CA ASP A 31 5.91 6.35 16.51
C ASP A 31 5.45 7.79 16.79
N ARG A 32 5.47 8.22 18.05
CA ARG A 32 5.04 9.58 18.47
C ARG A 32 5.85 10.70 17.82
N ASN A 33 7.03 10.40 17.30
CA ASN A 33 7.95 11.36 16.68
C ASN A 33 7.97 11.24 15.14
N GLY A 34 7.11 10.41 14.55
CA GLY A 34 7.08 10.15 13.11
C GLY A 34 8.18 9.20 12.63
N ALA A 35 8.85 8.48 13.55
CA ALA A 35 9.83 7.47 13.18
C ALA A 35 9.14 6.24 12.59
N ILE A 36 9.79 5.64 11.58
CA ILE A 36 9.34 4.44 10.86
C ILE A 36 10.43 3.37 10.78
N GLY A 37 11.61 3.65 11.30
CA GLY A 37 12.71 2.70 11.23
C GLY A 37 13.88 3.05 12.14
N LYS A 38 14.64 2.00 12.46
CA LYS A 38 15.91 2.06 13.16
C LYS A 38 16.82 0.96 12.62
N ARG A 39 18.02 1.33 12.16
CA ARG A 39 19.02 0.41 11.58
C ARG A 39 18.44 -0.49 10.47
N GLY A 40 17.58 0.09 9.63
CA GLY A 40 16.99 -0.62 8.49
C GLY A 40 15.86 -1.59 8.83
N GLN A 41 15.36 -1.58 10.05
CA GLN A 41 14.26 -2.44 10.51
C GLN A 41 13.15 -1.63 11.19
N LEU A 42 11.96 -2.20 11.24
CA LEU A 42 10.86 -1.68 12.04
C LEU A 42 11.20 -1.89 13.52
N PRO A 43 11.26 -0.82 14.34
CA PRO A 43 11.78 -0.92 15.70
C PRO A 43 10.77 -1.43 16.75
N TRP A 44 9.62 -1.92 16.31
CA TRP A 44 8.58 -2.53 17.14
C TRP A 44 7.98 -3.75 16.47
N HIS A 45 7.24 -4.53 17.23
CA HIS A 45 6.52 -5.68 16.74
C HIS A 45 5.14 -5.77 17.40
N TYR A 46 4.11 -5.38 16.67
CA TYR A 46 2.72 -5.48 17.08
C TYR A 46 1.96 -6.43 16.14
N SER A 47 1.49 -7.54 16.69
CA SER A 47 0.72 -8.52 15.90
C SER A 47 -0.57 -7.93 15.33
N ALA A 48 -1.22 -7.02 16.08
CA ALA A 48 -2.42 -6.34 15.65
C ALA A 48 -2.17 -5.47 14.40
N ASP A 49 -1.05 -4.73 14.37
CA ASP A 49 -0.66 -3.92 13.21
C ASP A 49 -0.36 -4.80 11.98
N LEU A 50 0.36 -5.90 12.17
CA LEU A 50 0.66 -6.84 11.08
C LEU A 50 -0.60 -7.51 10.50
N LYS A 51 -1.56 -7.88 11.36
CA LYS A 51 -2.86 -8.42 10.92
C LYS A 51 -3.66 -7.36 10.17
N PHE A 52 -3.69 -6.13 10.69
CA PHE A 52 -4.35 -5.01 10.06
C PHE A 52 -3.74 -4.69 8.70
N PHE A 53 -2.43 -4.54 8.61
CA PHE A 53 -1.68 -4.35 7.36
C PHE A 53 -2.00 -5.44 6.32
N LYS A 54 -1.97 -6.70 6.75
CA LYS A 54 -2.34 -7.83 5.89
C LYS A 54 -3.77 -7.69 5.37
N GLY A 55 -4.73 -7.37 6.23
CA GLY A 55 -6.14 -7.19 5.86
C GLY A 55 -6.33 -6.07 4.83
N GLN A 56 -5.62 -4.95 4.98
CA GLN A 56 -5.71 -3.81 4.06
C GLN A 56 -5.09 -4.12 2.68
N THR A 57 -3.98 -4.82 2.65
CA THR A 57 -3.16 -4.97 1.43
C THR A 57 -3.42 -6.25 0.64
N THR A 58 -4.06 -7.27 1.22
CA THR A 58 -4.37 -8.54 0.53
C THR A 58 -5.23 -8.30 -0.71
N GLY A 59 -4.87 -8.94 -1.83
CA GLY A 59 -5.56 -8.78 -3.12
C GLY A 59 -5.16 -7.52 -3.89
N ASN A 60 -4.20 -6.75 -3.38
CA ASN A 60 -3.75 -5.49 -3.96
C ASN A 60 -2.26 -5.55 -4.37
N ALA A 61 -1.77 -4.47 -4.98
CA ALA A 61 -0.35 -4.30 -5.25
C ALA A 61 0.33 -3.53 -4.10
N CYS A 62 1.56 -3.92 -3.74
CA CYS A 62 2.37 -3.26 -2.72
C CYS A 62 3.67 -2.76 -3.34
N VAL A 63 3.89 -1.44 -3.33
CA VAL A 63 5.13 -0.80 -3.79
C VAL A 63 6.06 -0.57 -2.62
N MET A 64 7.30 -1.01 -2.77
CA MET A 64 8.34 -0.88 -1.76
C MET A 64 9.71 -0.62 -2.37
N GLY A 65 10.59 -0.04 -1.61
CA GLY A 65 12.00 0.08 -1.98
C GLY A 65 12.78 -1.21 -1.73
N TYR A 66 13.92 -1.34 -2.39
CA TYR A 66 14.76 -2.55 -2.28
C TYR A 66 15.20 -2.86 -0.83
N LYS A 67 15.52 -1.83 -0.02
CA LYS A 67 15.88 -2.04 1.39
C LYS A 67 14.71 -2.64 2.18
N THR A 68 13.50 -2.18 1.95
CA THR A 68 12.29 -2.73 2.57
C THR A 68 12.06 -4.16 2.10
N TRP A 69 12.23 -4.44 0.80
CA TRP A 69 12.16 -5.79 0.26
C TRP A 69 13.12 -6.76 0.97
N LEU A 70 14.35 -6.34 1.24
CA LEU A 70 15.34 -7.17 1.93
C LEU A 70 14.95 -7.53 3.38
N THR A 71 14.05 -6.77 4.01
CA THR A 71 13.54 -7.10 5.35
C THR A 71 12.48 -8.20 5.32
N LEU A 72 11.90 -8.48 4.14
CA LEU A 72 10.90 -9.52 3.98
C LEU A 72 11.58 -10.89 3.83
N LYS A 73 11.16 -11.87 4.61
CA LYS A 73 11.65 -13.25 4.50
C LYS A 73 11.20 -13.93 3.19
N ARG A 74 10.08 -13.47 2.64
CA ARG A 74 9.45 -13.95 1.40
C ARG A 74 8.55 -12.86 0.81
N PRO A 75 8.18 -12.93 -0.47
CA PRO A 75 7.17 -12.06 -1.05
C PRO A 75 5.89 -12.04 -0.20
N LEU A 76 5.25 -10.87 -0.12
CA LEU A 76 3.96 -10.76 0.55
C LEU A 76 2.93 -11.64 -0.18
N PRO A 77 2.37 -12.68 0.46
CA PRO A 77 1.47 -13.62 -0.22
C PRO A 77 0.14 -12.96 -0.59
N ASN A 78 -0.45 -13.39 -1.71
CA ASN A 78 -1.71 -12.86 -2.26
C ASN A 78 -1.67 -11.36 -2.56
N ARG A 79 -0.51 -10.85 -2.95
CA ARG A 79 -0.26 -9.46 -3.34
C ARG A 79 0.71 -9.41 -4.49
N LEU A 80 0.55 -8.42 -5.38
CA LEU A 80 1.60 -8.10 -6.33
C LEU A 80 2.68 -7.29 -5.59
N ASN A 81 3.89 -7.83 -5.51
CA ASN A 81 5.02 -7.14 -4.89
C ASN A 81 5.74 -6.31 -5.96
N VAL A 82 5.69 -5.01 -5.88
CA VAL A 82 6.37 -4.08 -6.79
C VAL A 82 7.58 -3.51 -6.06
N VAL A 83 8.77 -3.86 -6.50
CA VAL A 83 10.01 -3.43 -5.86
C VAL A 83 10.74 -2.42 -6.72
N LEU A 84 10.90 -1.21 -6.18
CA LEU A 84 11.68 -0.14 -6.80
C LEU A 84 13.17 -0.34 -6.54
N THR A 85 13.92 -0.53 -7.62
CA THR A 85 15.38 -0.67 -7.56
C THR A 85 16.05 -0.34 -8.89
N ARG A 86 17.23 0.28 -8.84
CA ARG A 86 18.11 0.46 -9.99
C ARG A 86 19.14 -0.66 -10.14
N ARG A 87 19.11 -1.66 -9.26
CA ARG A 87 20.01 -2.82 -9.32
C ARG A 87 19.74 -3.65 -10.55
N GLU A 88 20.80 -4.18 -11.14
CA GLU A 88 20.78 -5.17 -12.21
C GLU A 88 20.92 -6.58 -11.62
N GLY A 89 20.57 -7.60 -12.40
CA GLY A 89 20.72 -8.99 -11.99
C GLY A 89 19.78 -9.41 -10.85
N VAL A 90 18.64 -8.75 -10.71
CA VAL A 90 17.61 -9.17 -9.73
C VAL A 90 16.95 -10.46 -10.21
N GLU A 91 16.75 -11.38 -9.28
CA GLU A 91 16.15 -12.67 -9.54
C GLU A 91 14.66 -12.55 -9.88
N ALA A 92 14.22 -13.16 -10.96
CA ALA A 92 12.80 -13.28 -11.26
C ALA A 92 12.12 -14.15 -10.19
N ARG A 93 11.02 -13.67 -9.64
CA ARG A 93 10.21 -14.38 -8.63
C ARG A 93 8.74 -14.23 -8.95
N GLU A 94 7.98 -15.26 -8.67
CA GLU A 94 6.53 -15.23 -8.79
C GLU A 94 5.95 -14.12 -7.89
N SER A 95 4.95 -13.41 -8.40
CA SER A 95 4.28 -12.29 -7.73
C SER A 95 5.20 -11.09 -7.39
N VAL A 96 6.36 -10.96 -8.05
CA VAL A 96 7.30 -9.86 -7.87
C VAL A 96 7.58 -9.18 -9.21
N VAL A 97 7.41 -7.86 -9.23
CA VAL A 97 7.75 -6.99 -10.37
C VAL A 97 8.85 -6.03 -9.92
N TRP A 98 9.92 -5.99 -10.70
CA TRP A 98 11.04 -5.10 -10.48
C TRP A 98 10.93 -3.89 -11.40
N LEU A 99 10.84 -2.70 -10.84
CA LEU A 99 10.74 -1.45 -11.59
C LEU A 99 11.83 -0.47 -11.16
N ARG A 100 12.22 0.43 -12.06
CA ARG A 100 13.35 1.33 -11.85
C ARG A 100 12.96 2.71 -11.33
N ASP A 101 11.74 3.14 -11.62
CA ASP A 101 11.28 4.51 -11.38
C ASP A 101 9.78 4.57 -11.06
N ARG A 102 9.37 5.77 -10.64
CA ARG A 102 7.97 6.07 -10.31
C ARG A 102 7.06 5.95 -11.52
N GLU A 103 7.51 6.44 -12.67
CA GLU A 103 6.73 6.49 -13.91
C GLU A 103 6.33 5.08 -14.34
N SER A 104 7.25 4.12 -14.25
CA SER A 104 6.97 2.71 -14.51
C SER A 104 5.93 2.13 -13.55
N VAL A 105 5.94 2.55 -12.27
CA VAL A 105 4.91 2.14 -11.30
C VAL A 105 3.56 2.75 -11.66
N LEU A 106 3.52 4.03 -12.01
CA LEU A 106 2.27 4.72 -12.37
C LEU A 106 1.63 4.12 -13.63
N SER A 107 2.46 3.66 -14.58
CA SER A 107 1.98 2.98 -15.79
C SER A 107 1.24 1.67 -15.49
N LEU A 108 1.40 1.09 -14.29
CA LEU A 108 0.63 -0.09 -13.89
C LEU A 108 -0.88 0.22 -13.74
N LYS A 109 -1.27 1.49 -13.59
CA LYS A 109 -2.68 1.90 -13.52
C LYS A 109 -3.53 1.34 -14.65
N ASP A 110 -2.96 1.28 -15.85
CA ASP A 110 -3.67 0.84 -17.04
C ASP A 110 -3.92 -0.68 -17.06
N TYR A 111 -3.21 -1.42 -16.24
CA TYR A 111 -3.22 -2.88 -16.23
C TYR A 111 -3.80 -3.46 -14.94
N LEU A 112 -3.69 -2.76 -13.81
CA LEU A 112 -4.15 -3.25 -12.51
C LEU A 112 -5.62 -2.87 -12.28
N LYS A 113 -6.38 -3.84 -11.75
CA LYS A 113 -7.77 -3.64 -11.30
C LYS A 113 -7.90 -3.58 -9.77
N CYS A 114 -6.79 -3.36 -9.09
CA CYS A 114 -6.69 -3.29 -7.63
C CYS A 114 -6.01 -2.00 -7.19
N ASP A 115 -6.08 -1.68 -5.91
CA ASP A 115 -5.39 -0.52 -5.36
C ASP A 115 -3.88 -0.76 -5.26
N LEU A 116 -3.09 0.32 -5.25
CA LEU A 116 -1.65 0.32 -5.11
C LEU A 116 -1.27 0.88 -3.74
N TYR A 117 -0.77 0.04 -2.86
CA TYR A 117 -0.29 0.44 -1.55
C TYR A 117 1.20 0.78 -1.57
N VAL A 118 1.55 2.01 -1.25
CA VAL A 118 2.93 2.43 -1.02
C VAL A 118 3.28 2.08 0.43
N ILE A 119 4.22 1.15 0.62
CA ILE A 119 4.54 0.58 1.95
C ILE A 119 5.94 0.96 2.47
N GLY A 120 6.65 1.82 1.75
CA GLY A 120 7.89 2.40 2.21
C GLY A 120 9.15 1.84 1.53
N GLY A 121 10.36 2.15 2.03
CA GLY A 121 10.62 3.08 3.16
C GLY A 121 10.53 4.56 2.81
N ALA A 122 11.18 5.36 3.63
CA ALA A 122 11.07 6.82 3.58
C ALA A 122 11.33 7.43 2.19
N GLN A 123 12.29 6.93 1.44
CA GLN A 123 12.56 7.41 0.09
C GLN A 123 11.39 7.13 -0.87
N VAL A 124 10.78 5.94 -0.76
CA VAL A 124 9.64 5.58 -1.61
C VAL A 124 8.43 6.42 -1.25
N PHE A 125 8.15 6.62 0.04
CA PHE A 125 7.11 7.55 0.46
C PHE A 125 7.34 8.95 -0.13
N ARG A 126 8.55 9.48 -0.04
CA ARG A 126 8.90 10.81 -0.60
C ARG A 126 8.65 10.89 -2.10
N VAL A 127 9.00 9.85 -2.84
CA VAL A 127 8.82 9.79 -4.30
C VAL A 127 7.34 9.79 -4.69
N PHE A 128 6.47 9.18 -3.87
CA PHE A 128 5.04 9.05 -4.16
C PHE A 128 4.14 10.05 -3.43
N LEU A 129 4.68 10.99 -2.63
CA LEU A 129 3.86 11.94 -1.87
C LEU A 129 2.82 12.68 -2.72
N GLY A 130 3.20 13.09 -3.93
CA GLY A 130 2.32 13.79 -4.87
C GLY A 130 1.20 12.92 -5.41
N GLU A 131 1.42 11.61 -5.49
CA GLU A 131 0.52 10.65 -6.12
C GLU A 131 -0.42 9.96 -5.12
N ILE A 132 -0.06 9.97 -3.83
CA ILE A 132 -0.89 9.35 -2.79
C ILE A 132 -2.20 10.12 -2.64
N GLU A 133 -3.30 9.39 -2.77
CA GLU A 133 -4.66 9.91 -2.68
C GLU A 133 -5.26 9.73 -1.28
N ARG A 134 -4.79 8.70 -0.56
CA ARG A 134 -5.22 8.35 0.80
C ARG A 134 -4.05 7.87 1.62
N TRP A 135 -4.14 8.08 2.94
CA TRP A 135 -3.22 7.51 3.90
C TRP A 135 -3.93 6.62 4.90
N VAL A 136 -3.27 5.54 5.27
CA VAL A 136 -3.63 4.69 6.41
C VAL A 136 -2.45 4.72 7.37
N VAL A 137 -2.61 5.41 8.48
CA VAL A 137 -1.52 5.68 9.43
C VAL A 137 -1.83 5.01 10.75
N THR A 138 -0.98 4.06 11.16
CA THR A 138 -1.00 3.48 12.50
C THR A 138 -0.07 4.29 13.41
N GLU A 139 -0.61 4.90 14.44
CA GLU A 139 0.15 5.53 15.52
C GLU A 139 0.45 4.49 16.60
N VAL A 140 1.74 4.23 16.85
CA VAL A 140 2.18 3.33 17.93
C VAL A 140 2.44 4.14 19.20
N PRO A 141 2.04 3.62 20.40
CA PRO A 141 2.04 4.38 21.65
C PRO A 141 3.43 4.48 22.31
N LEU A 142 4.48 4.63 21.51
CA LEU A 142 5.85 4.73 22.00
C LEU A 142 6.66 5.80 21.24
N ALA A 143 7.83 6.13 21.72
CA ALA A 143 8.84 6.92 21.04
C ALA A 143 10.14 6.11 20.99
N VAL A 144 10.67 5.88 19.79
CA VAL A 144 11.87 5.02 19.61
C VAL A 144 13.12 5.84 19.86
N GLU A 145 13.85 5.50 20.91
CA GLU A 145 15.16 6.11 21.16
C GLU A 145 16.14 5.71 20.06
N GLY A 146 16.84 6.70 19.49
CA GLY A 146 17.82 6.49 18.43
C GLY A 146 17.22 6.00 17.12
N ALA A 147 15.96 6.32 16.83
CA ALA A 147 15.40 6.14 15.50
C ALA A 147 16.20 6.97 14.48
N ASP A 148 16.37 6.41 13.29
CA ASP A 148 17.18 7.01 12.21
C ASP A 148 16.42 7.21 10.90
N THR A 149 15.20 6.69 10.83
CA THR A 149 14.36 6.76 9.63
C THR A 149 12.98 7.30 10.00
N PHE A 150 12.57 8.39 9.35
CA PHE A 150 11.34 9.12 9.66
C PHE A 150 10.50 9.32 8.40
N MET A 151 9.20 9.54 8.61
CA MET A 151 8.33 10.01 7.55
C MET A 151 8.79 11.38 7.04
N PRO A 152 8.59 11.70 5.75
CA PRO A 152 8.79 13.06 5.24
C PRO A 152 7.98 14.06 6.07
N ALA A 153 8.58 15.19 6.43
CA ALA A 153 7.87 16.26 7.11
C ALA A 153 6.65 16.69 6.29
N GLY A 154 5.54 16.95 6.95
CA GLY A 154 4.32 17.41 6.29
C GLY A 154 3.63 16.37 5.39
N PHE A 155 3.93 15.08 5.51
CA PHE A 155 3.36 14.05 4.62
C PHE A 155 1.82 13.98 4.64
N LEU A 156 1.18 14.51 5.69
CA LEU A 156 -0.28 14.64 5.79
C LEU A 156 -0.82 16.02 5.43
N GLU A 157 0.04 16.93 4.96
CA GLU A 157 -0.43 18.24 4.47
C GLU A 157 -1.38 18.05 3.28
N GLY A 158 -2.52 18.73 3.33
CA GLY A 158 -3.57 18.58 2.33
C GLY A 158 -4.41 17.31 2.47
N PHE A 159 -4.30 16.62 3.60
CA PHE A 159 -5.17 15.47 3.93
C PHE A 159 -6.01 15.77 5.15
N ARG A 160 -7.22 15.21 5.19
CA ARG A 160 -8.13 15.26 6.35
C ARG A 160 -8.38 13.85 6.86
N ALA A 161 -8.51 13.70 8.17
CA ALA A 161 -8.94 12.44 8.78
C ALA A 161 -10.41 12.18 8.46
N GLU A 162 -10.71 10.95 7.99
CA GLU A 162 -12.08 10.50 7.69
C GLU A 162 -12.60 9.49 8.69
N ASP A 163 -11.75 8.61 9.18
CA ASP A 163 -12.11 7.58 10.15
C ASP A 163 -10.91 7.27 11.05
N THR A 164 -11.19 6.87 12.28
CA THR A 164 -10.18 6.47 13.25
C THR A 164 -10.63 5.22 13.97
N ARG A 165 -9.76 4.23 14.07
CA ARG A 165 -10.01 2.94 14.73
C ARG A 165 -8.93 2.66 15.77
N ARG A 166 -9.33 2.05 16.85
CA ARG A 166 -8.40 1.47 17.82
C ARG A 166 -8.22 0.00 17.54
N LEU A 167 -6.98 -0.47 17.54
CA LEU A 167 -6.62 -1.87 17.53
C LEU A 167 -6.20 -2.30 18.93
N GLU A 168 -5.85 -3.57 19.09
CA GLU A 168 -5.18 -4.07 20.30
C GLU A 168 -3.85 -3.32 20.53
N ASP A 169 -3.29 -3.43 21.74
CA ASP A 169 -2.03 -2.82 22.15
C ASP A 169 -2.02 -1.27 22.08
N ASP A 170 -3.18 -0.63 22.28
CA ASP A 170 -3.35 0.83 22.23
C ASP A 170 -2.95 1.47 20.88
N LEU A 171 -2.89 0.69 19.83
CA LEU A 171 -2.64 1.19 18.50
C LEU A 171 -3.84 1.98 17.98
N LYS A 172 -3.56 3.13 17.37
CA LYS A 172 -4.58 3.97 16.73
C LYS A 172 -4.34 4.05 15.23
N VAL A 173 -5.30 3.63 14.44
CA VAL A 173 -5.25 3.74 12.98
C VAL A 173 -6.17 4.86 12.52
N THR A 174 -5.63 5.80 11.75
CA THR A 174 -6.41 6.87 11.14
C THR A 174 -6.32 6.78 9.62
N PHE A 175 -7.48 6.89 8.99
CA PHE A 175 -7.64 6.95 7.55
C PHE A 175 -7.75 8.42 7.13
N TYR A 176 -6.95 8.80 6.15
CA TYR A 176 -6.94 10.16 5.62
C TYR A 176 -7.25 10.15 4.13
N ALA A 177 -7.99 11.14 3.65
CA ALA A 177 -8.16 11.43 2.24
C ALA A 177 -7.71 12.84 1.92
N ARG A 178 -7.34 13.09 0.66
CA ARG A 178 -7.01 14.45 0.22
C ARG A 178 -8.18 15.38 0.49
N ALA A 179 -7.89 16.52 1.09
CA ALA A 179 -8.85 17.61 1.18
C ALA A 179 -9.13 18.15 -0.24
N VAL A 180 -10.40 18.25 -0.59
CA VAL A 180 -10.87 18.85 -1.86
C VAL A 180 -10.81 20.37 -1.75
#